data_d8c37584dd9b500e8a4146fde304038a
#
_entry.id   d8c37584dd9b500e8a4146fde304038a
#
_cell.length_a   1.000
_cell.length_b   1.000
_cell.length_c   1.000
_cell.angle_alpha   90.00
_cell.angle_beta   90.00
_cell.angle_gamma   90.00
#
_symmetry.space_group_name_H-M   'P 1'
#
loop_
_entity.id
_entity.type
_entity.pdbx_description
1 polymer ?
#
loop_
_entity_poly.entity_id
_entity_poly.type
_entity_poly.pdbx_seq_one_letter_code
_entity_poly.pdbx_strand_id
1 'polypeptide(L)'
;MSDNQSVDGGFTMKQIAFSEGFADFTPLDWFRLHVGKFDPKRLWKVSDFQWDDDVTVEGMLQSFEVGAFSASTYQYALEERKEGDDSFLFGGQVRGTFDVGARHSFVVGAGYDDWVNPQYVADLTLNGKIEGNRVTNLLDANDHLISDFQIGNLFAEWKYRLSERWPITLTAFGYHNFGAAEYQGRTYDDGYFIRFQIGDYKEKGHIAFRASRYFSQ
;
A
#
# COMPACT_ATOMS: atom_id res chain seq x y z
N MET A 1 0.54 -11.42 -10.26
CA MET A 1 1.04 -12.17 -11.45
C MET A 1 0.37 -11.61 -12.68
N SER A 2 1.12 -10.95 -13.54
CA SER A 2 0.64 -10.58 -14.88
C SER A 2 0.84 -11.80 -15.77
N ASP A 3 -0.20 -12.57 -16.01
CA ASP A 3 -0.18 -13.65 -17.01
C ASP A 3 -0.29 -13.05 -18.41
N ASN A 4 0.78 -12.41 -18.86
CA ASN A 4 0.98 -12.16 -20.29
C ASN A 4 1.21 -13.51 -20.96
N GLN A 5 0.15 -14.15 -21.38
CA GLN A 5 0.23 -15.32 -22.25
C GLN A 5 0.80 -14.88 -23.59
N SER A 6 2.05 -15.25 -23.84
CA SER A 6 2.64 -15.17 -25.17
C SER A 6 1.82 -16.03 -26.14
N VAL A 7 1.65 -15.56 -27.37
CA VAL A 7 0.87 -16.21 -28.44
C VAL A 7 1.48 -17.56 -28.89
N ASP A 8 2.55 -18.03 -28.26
CA ASP A 8 3.41 -19.12 -28.71
C ASP A 8 3.07 -20.51 -28.13
N GLY A 9 1.90 -20.73 -27.73
CA GLY A 9 1.48 -22.06 -27.24
C GLY A 9 0.05 -22.35 -27.54
N GLY A 10 -0.34 -22.53 -28.79
CA GLY A 10 -1.63 -23.06 -29.24
C GLY A 10 -2.82 -22.72 -28.35
N PHE A 11 -4.02 -22.62 -28.87
CA PHE A 11 -5.27 -22.30 -28.16
C PHE A 11 -5.56 -23.24 -26.97
N THR A 12 -4.70 -23.22 -25.95
CA THR A 12 -4.98 -23.81 -24.65
C THR A 12 -5.93 -22.92 -23.88
N MET A 13 -6.87 -23.53 -23.20
CA MET A 13 -7.98 -22.86 -22.49
C MET A 13 -7.55 -21.56 -21.82
N LYS A 14 -8.16 -20.44 -22.21
CA LYS A 14 -8.03 -19.19 -21.49
C LYS A 14 -8.64 -19.38 -20.11
N GLN A 15 -7.83 -19.29 -19.08
CA GLN A 15 -8.35 -19.24 -17.72
C GLN A 15 -9.11 -17.92 -17.56
N ILE A 16 -10.35 -18.00 -17.12
CA ILE A 16 -11.10 -16.83 -16.70
C ILE A 16 -10.69 -16.58 -15.25
N ALA A 17 -9.90 -15.53 -15.03
CA ALA A 17 -9.53 -15.08 -13.70
C ALA A 17 -10.36 -13.85 -13.34
N PHE A 18 -10.91 -13.83 -12.12
CA PHE A 18 -11.54 -12.64 -11.56
C PHE A 18 -10.46 -11.82 -10.87
N SER A 19 -10.29 -10.57 -11.27
CA SER A 19 -9.39 -9.63 -10.59
C SER A 19 -9.95 -9.16 -9.27
N GLU A 20 -11.27 -8.98 -9.19
CA GLU A 20 -11.99 -8.58 -7.99
C GLU A 20 -13.29 -9.38 -7.85
N GLY A 21 -13.66 -9.68 -6.61
CA GLY A 21 -14.91 -10.34 -6.25
C GLY A 21 -15.18 -10.10 -4.77
N PHE A 22 -16.08 -9.17 -4.43
CA PHE A 22 -16.30 -8.75 -3.06
C PHE A 22 -17.77 -8.44 -2.77
N ALA A 23 -18.12 -8.41 -1.48
CA ALA A 23 -19.34 -7.86 -0.95
C ALA A 23 -19.04 -6.53 -0.25
N ASP A 24 -19.86 -5.53 -0.54
CA ASP A 24 -19.83 -4.20 0.13
C ASP A 24 -21.09 -4.07 0.96
N PHE A 25 -20.94 -3.94 2.26
CA PHE A 25 -22.02 -3.86 3.22
C PHE A 25 -21.94 -2.55 4.02
N THR A 26 -22.98 -1.72 3.92
CA THR A 26 -23.07 -0.42 4.57
C THR A 26 -24.35 -0.37 5.45
N PRO A 27 -24.33 -0.98 6.64
CA PRO A 27 -25.50 -1.03 7.51
C PRO A 27 -25.82 0.32 8.17
N LEU A 28 -24.84 1.21 8.24
CA LEU A 28 -24.92 2.53 8.84
C LEU A 28 -24.16 3.55 7.99
N ASP A 29 -24.59 4.80 7.94
CA ASP A 29 -23.97 5.85 7.10
C ASP A 29 -22.48 6.09 7.42
N TRP A 30 -22.07 5.82 8.65
CA TRP A 30 -20.70 5.99 9.14
C TRP A 30 -19.85 4.72 9.15
N PHE A 31 -20.44 3.56 8.79
CA PHE A 31 -19.74 2.27 8.79
C PHE A 31 -19.91 1.52 7.49
N ARG A 32 -18.81 0.98 6.97
CA ARG A 32 -18.78 0.13 5.78
C ARG A 32 -17.85 -1.05 6.00
N LEU A 33 -18.27 -2.21 5.52
CA LEU A 33 -17.52 -3.45 5.51
C LEU A 33 -17.36 -3.95 4.08
N HIS A 34 -16.11 -4.14 3.64
CA HIS A 34 -15.74 -4.87 2.44
C HIS A 34 -15.23 -6.23 2.81
N VAL A 35 -15.67 -7.28 2.10
CA VAL A 35 -15.21 -8.66 2.30
C VAL A 35 -15.03 -9.33 0.96
N GLY A 36 -13.87 -9.97 0.74
CA GLY A 36 -13.53 -10.69 -0.48
C GLY A 36 -12.21 -10.23 -1.07
N LYS A 37 -12.11 -10.26 -2.40
CA LYS A 37 -10.95 -9.80 -3.16
C LYS A 37 -11.25 -8.44 -3.79
N PHE A 38 -10.48 -7.40 -3.42
CA PHE A 38 -10.75 -6.03 -3.83
C PHE A 38 -9.50 -5.14 -3.79
N ASP A 39 -9.53 -4.02 -4.51
CA ASP A 39 -8.54 -2.94 -4.37
C ASP A 39 -8.85 -2.12 -3.09
N PRO A 40 -7.91 -1.97 -2.15
CA PRO A 40 -8.12 -1.23 -0.90
C PRO A 40 -8.13 0.29 -1.09
N LYS A 41 -8.91 0.81 -2.02
CA LYS A 41 -8.97 2.25 -2.42
C LYS A 41 -9.34 3.20 -1.30
N ARG A 42 -9.94 2.71 -0.22
CA ARG A 42 -10.35 3.53 0.93
C ARG A 42 -9.19 3.88 1.85
N LEU A 43 -8.13 3.11 1.82
CA LEU A 43 -6.92 3.42 2.56
C LEU A 43 -6.17 4.55 1.86
N TRP A 44 -5.63 5.46 2.63
CA TRP A 44 -4.64 6.39 2.12
C TRP A 44 -3.32 5.64 1.99
N LYS A 45 -2.70 5.68 0.83
CA LYS A 45 -1.46 4.97 0.56
C LYS A 45 -0.58 5.79 -0.38
N VAL A 46 0.72 5.66 -0.23
CA VAL A 46 1.69 6.24 -1.16
C VAL A 46 2.03 5.18 -2.20
N SER A 47 1.55 5.41 -3.42
CA SER A 47 1.90 4.62 -4.59
C SER A 47 3.41 4.57 -4.81
N ASP A 48 3.92 3.43 -5.26
CA ASP A 48 5.33 3.13 -5.54
C ASP A 48 6.27 3.17 -4.31
N PHE A 49 5.75 3.41 -3.12
CA PHE A 49 6.57 3.45 -1.91
C PHE A 49 6.02 2.57 -0.78
N GLN A 50 4.72 2.62 -0.52
CA GLN A 50 4.06 1.81 0.52
C GLN A 50 3.33 0.62 -0.11
N TRP A 51 2.55 0.89 -1.15
CA TRP A 51 1.72 -0.10 -1.85
C TRP A 51 1.76 0.19 -3.34
N ASP A 52 1.76 -0.87 -4.14
CA ASP A 52 1.60 -0.74 -5.58
C ASP A 52 0.16 -0.29 -5.93
N ASP A 53 0.00 0.43 -7.03
CA ASP A 53 -1.29 0.99 -7.46
C ASP A 53 -2.30 -0.08 -7.86
N ASP A 54 -1.85 -1.25 -8.30
CA ASP A 54 -2.68 -2.35 -8.81
C ASP A 54 -2.81 -3.54 -7.83
N VAL A 55 -2.39 -3.36 -6.58
CA VAL A 55 -2.55 -4.38 -5.54
C VAL A 55 -4.02 -4.62 -5.25
N THR A 56 -4.45 -5.88 -5.39
CA THR A 56 -5.70 -6.39 -4.85
C THR A 56 -5.42 -7.27 -3.64
N VAL A 57 -6.24 -7.14 -2.61
CA VAL A 57 -6.13 -7.89 -1.36
C VAL A 57 -7.32 -8.84 -1.20
N GLU A 58 -7.11 -9.95 -0.50
CA GLU A 58 -8.17 -10.85 -0.07
C GLU A 58 -8.37 -10.74 1.43
N GLY A 59 -9.61 -10.50 1.88
CA GLY A 59 -9.91 -10.39 3.29
C GLY A 59 -11.05 -9.44 3.62
N MET A 60 -10.87 -8.66 4.68
CA MET A 60 -11.86 -7.71 5.18
C MET A 60 -11.25 -6.34 5.39
N LEU A 61 -12.04 -5.30 5.08
CA LEU A 61 -11.75 -3.90 5.39
C LEU A 61 -12.98 -3.26 6.03
N GLN A 62 -12.86 -2.84 7.28
CA GLN A 62 -13.83 -2.04 7.99
C GLN A 62 -13.45 -0.57 7.89
N SER A 63 -14.40 0.28 7.53
CA SER A 63 -14.18 1.73 7.43
C SER A 63 -15.24 2.48 8.24
N PHE A 64 -14.78 3.47 8.99
CA PHE A 64 -15.58 4.34 9.85
C PHE A 64 -15.35 5.79 9.40
N GLU A 65 -16.41 6.53 9.13
CA GLU A 65 -16.33 7.92 8.66
C GLU A 65 -17.28 8.80 9.48
N VAL A 66 -16.71 9.77 10.20
CA VAL A 66 -17.49 10.73 11.01
C VAL A 66 -16.93 12.14 10.80
N GLY A 67 -17.66 12.96 10.08
CA GLY A 67 -17.25 14.33 9.77
C GLY A 67 -15.92 14.37 9.00
N ALA A 68 -14.96 15.07 9.59
CA ALA A 68 -13.60 15.18 9.01
C ALA A 68 -12.70 13.97 9.29
N PHE A 69 -13.13 13.03 10.10
CA PHE A 69 -12.31 11.91 10.54
C PHE A 69 -12.75 10.60 9.90
N SER A 70 -11.77 9.78 9.55
CA SER A 70 -12.00 8.39 9.17
C SER A 70 -11.00 7.47 9.89
N ALA A 71 -11.47 6.25 10.17
CA ALA A 71 -10.65 5.16 10.66
C ALA A 71 -10.92 3.93 9.80
N SER A 72 -9.91 3.11 9.61
CA SER A 72 -10.06 1.83 8.93
C SER A 72 -9.26 0.77 9.68
N THR A 73 -9.80 -0.46 9.72
CA THR A 73 -9.07 -1.65 10.15
C THR A 73 -9.19 -2.71 9.06
N TYR A 74 -8.17 -3.52 8.89
CA TYR A 74 -8.14 -4.54 7.85
C TYR A 74 -7.44 -5.81 8.29
N GLN A 75 -7.87 -6.91 7.71
CA GLN A 75 -7.32 -8.24 7.86
C GLN A 75 -7.23 -8.85 6.47
N TYR A 76 -6.03 -9.04 5.96
CA TYR A 76 -5.78 -9.58 4.63
C TYR A 76 -5.04 -10.90 4.71
N ALA A 77 -5.49 -11.90 3.96
CA ALA A 77 -4.71 -13.08 3.67
C ALA A 77 -3.67 -12.73 2.61
N LEU A 78 -2.40 -12.97 2.91
CA LEU A 78 -1.30 -12.72 1.99
C LEU A 78 -0.93 -13.98 1.22
N GLU A 79 -0.87 -15.10 1.92
CA GLU A 79 -0.60 -16.40 1.35
C GLU A 79 -1.30 -17.49 2.15
N GLU A 80 -1.99 -18.38 1.45
CA GLU A 80 -2.58 -19.63 2.00
C GLU A 80 -1.70 -20.81 1.59
N ARG A 81 -1.24 -21.59 2.56
CA ARG A 81 -0.35 -22.73 2.37
C ARG A 81 -1.03 -24.04 2.66
N LYS A 82 -0.67 -25.09 1.87
CA LYS A 82 -1.14 -26.45 2.13
C LYS A 82 -0.45 -27.10 3.33
N GLU A 83 0.79 -26.70 3.59
CA GLU A 83 1.62 -27.16 4.70
C GLU A 83 2.38 -25.97 5.27
N GLY A 84 2.34 -25.76 6.59
CA GLY A 84 2.93 -24.63 7.28
C GLY A 84 1.90 -23.60 7.72
N ASP A 85 2.39 -22.46 8.19
CA ASP A 85 1.57 -21.38 8.70
C ASP A 85 1.21 -20.40 7.56
N ASP A 86 -0.05 -20.00 7.48
CA ASP A 86 -0.52 -18.97 6.55
C ASP A 86 0.03 -17.60 6.92
N SER A 87 0.18 -16.75 5.91
CA SER A 87 0.63 -15.37 6.09
C SER A 87 -0.54 -14.41 6.03
N PHE A 88 -0.59 -13.49 7.00
CA PHE A 88 -1.64 -12.48 7.13
C PHE A 88 -1.06 -11.09 7.32
N LEU A 89 -1.84 -10.08 6.93
CA LEU A 89 -1.61 -8.68 7.27
C LEU A 89 -2.79 -8.17 8.08
N PHE A 90 -2.52 -7.73 9.30
CA PHE A 90 -3.46 -7.00 10.13
C PHE A 90 -3.04 -5.53 10.19
N GLY A 91 -3.98 -4.63 10.05
CA GLY A 91 -3.60 -3.23 10.12
C GLY A 91 -4.76 -2.30 10.41
N GLY A 92 -4.39 -1.05 10.55
CA GLY A 92 -5.34 0.02 10.76
C GLY A 92 -4.76 1.38 10.41
N GLN A 93 -5.67 2.31 10.11
CA GLN A 93 -5.32 3.67 9.76
C GLN A 93 -6.35 4.63 10.33
N VAL A 94 -5.88 5.76 10.86
CA VAL A 94 -6.73 6.89 11.24
C VAL A 94 -6.33 8.10 10.40
N ARG A 95 -7.33 8.89 9.97
CA ARG A 95 -7.10 10.02 9.07
C ARG A 95 -8.05 11.16 9.40
N GLY A 96 -7.52 12.39 9.35
CA GLY A 96 -8.32 13.62 9.33
C GLY A 96 -8.17 14.32 7.99
N THR A 97 -9.29 14.84 7.46
CA THR A 97 -9.32 15.63 6.22
C THR A 97 -9.98 16.97 6.54
N PHE A 98 -9.26 18.07 6.29
CA PHE A 98 -9.65 19.42 6.70
C PHE A 98 -9.53 20.39 5.53
N ASP A 99 -10.59 21.13 5.24
CA ASP A 99 -10.55 22.25 4.32
C ASP A 99 -10.39 23.57 5.10
N VAL A 100 -9.44 24.39 4.71
CA VAL A 100 -9.18 25.69 5.30
C VAL A 100 -9.38 26.77 4.24
N GLY A 101 -10.48 27.51 4.38
CA GLY A 101 -10.96 28.41 3.36
C GLY A 101 -11.31 27.68 2.05
N ALA A 102 -11.36 28.42 0.94
CA ALA A 102 -11.78 27.86 -0.35
C ALA A 102 -10.64 27.13 -1.13
N ARG A 103 -9.40 27.23 -0.66
CA ARG A 103 -8.24 26.85 -1.49
C ARG A 103 -7.33 25.81 -0.88
N HIS A 104 -7.38 25.58 0.43
CA HIS A 104 -6.47 24.66 1.09
C HIS A 104 -7.23 23.42 1.55
N SER A 105 -6.67 22.26 1.31
CA SER A 105 -7.10 20.99 1.88
C SER A 105 -5.91 20.28 2.51
N PHE A 106 -6.13 19.68 3.66
CA PHE A 106 -5.12 18.95 4.42
C PHE A 106 -5.64 17.55 4.70
N VAL A 107 -4.78 16.57 4.50
CA VAL A 107 -4.97 15.21 5.00
C VAL A 107 -3.82 14.91 5.94
N VAL A 108 -4.11 14.41 7.13
CA VAL A 108 -3.10 13.95 8.08
C VAL A 108 -3.57 12.64 8.68
N GLY A 109 -2.64 11.75 8.96
CA GLY A 109 -3.01 10.48 9.57
C GLY A 109 -1.84 9.64 10.00
N ALA A 110 -2.18 8.52 10.61
CA ALA A 110 -1.26 7.50 11.07
C ALA A 110 -1.82 6.12 10.76
N GLY A 111 -0.94 5.16 10.58
CA GLY A 111 -1.30 3.77 10.36
C GLY A 111 -0.33 2.83 11.08
N TYR A 112 -0.77 1.59 11.20
CA TYR A 112 0.03 0.49 11.71
C TYR A 112 -0.32 -0.78 10.95
N ASP A 113 0.72 -1.51 10.56
CA ASP A 113 0.67 -2.78 9.83
C ASP A 113 1.45 -3.84 10.59
N ASP A 114 0.83 -4.98 10.86
CA ASP A 114 1.41 -6.15 11.51
C ASP A 114 1.33 -7.34 10.56
N TRP A 115 2.49 -7.78 10.08
CA TRP A 115 2.61 -8.90 9.16
C TRP A 115 2.89 -10.18 9.95
N VAL A 116 1.95 -11.10 9.96
CA VAL A 116 2.08 -12.38 10.63
C VAL A 116 2.66 -13.39 9.64
N ASN A 117 3.70 -14.10 10.05
CA ASN A 117 4.46 -15.08 9.26
C ASN A 117 4.99 -14.50 7.92
N PRO A 118 5.61 -13.30 7.91
CA PRO A 118 6.07 -12.67 6.67
C PRO A 118 7.23 -13.44 6.01
N GLN A 119 7.95 -14.27 6.76
CA GLN A 119 9.10 -15.03 6.29
C GLN A 119 8.78 -15.91 5.08
N TYR A 120 7.53 -16.32 4.93
CA TYR A 120 7.10 -17.17 3.82
C TYR A 120 6.67 -16.39 2.56
N VAL A 121 6.31 -15.12 2.70
CA VAL A 121 5.89 -14.27 1.56
C VAL A 121 7.05 -14.04 0.58
N ALA A 122 8.29 -14.11 1.05
CA ALA A 122 9.48 -13.98 0.24
C ALA A 122 9.59 -15.02 -0.87
N ASP A 123 9.13 -16.24 -0.65
CA ASP A 123 9.18 -17.33 -1.63
C ASP A 123 8.42 -17.00 -2.91
N LEU A 124 7.38 -16.16 -2.82
CA LEU A 124 6.58 -15.74 -3.97
C LEU A 124 7.19 -14.57 -4.74
N THR A 125 7.87 -13.67 -4.03
CA THR A 125 8.36 -12.41 -4.61
C THR A 125 9.77 -12.53 -5.15
N LEU A 126 10.54 -13.47 -4.65
CA LEU A 126 11.99 -13.47 -4.86
C LEU A 126 12.49 -14.45 -5.88
N ASN A 127 11.72 -15.23 -6.57
CA ASN A 127 12.22 -16.09 -7.65
C ASN A 127 13.73 -15.93 -7.96
N GLY A 128 14.56 -15.84 -6.93
CA GLY A 128 16.01 -15.79 -6.94
C GLY A 128 16.66 -14.65 -7.71
N LYS A 129 15.95 -13.60 -8.07
CA LYS A 129 16.55 -12.50 -8.84
C LYS A 129 17.03 -11.38 -7.93
N ILE A 130 18.30 -11.47 -7.55
CA ILE A 130 19.08 -10.30 -7.17
C ILE A 130 19.31 -9.51 -8.46
N GLU A 131 18.50 -8.52 -8.77
CA GLU A 131 18.76 -7.59 -9.86
C GLU A 131 19.81 -6.57 -9.41
N GLY A 132 21.05 -6.80 -9.78
CA GLY A 132 22.18 -5.95 -9.45
C GLY A 132 22.60 -6.03 -7.98
N ASN A 133 23.28 -4.99 -7.48
CA ASN A 133 23.78 -4.90 -6.10
C ASN A 133 22.71 -4.46 -5.08
N ARG A 134 21.44 -4.59 -5.37
CA ARG A 134 20.35 -4.21 -4.45
C ARG A 134 19.83 -5.46 -3.75
N VAL A 135 20.12 -5.56 -2.47
CA VAL A 135 19.42 -6.49 -1.58
C VAL A 135 18.08 -5.85 -1.29
N THR A 136 17.03 -6.35 -1.89
CA THR A 136 15.67 -5.83 -1.67
C THR A 136 15.10 -6.28 -0.34
N ASN A 137 15.53 -7.45 0.15
CA ASN A 137 15.14 -7.99 1.44
C ASN A 137 16.31 -8.75 2.06
N LEU A 138 16.38 -8.75 3.39
CA LEU A 138 17.35 -9.56 4.13
C LEU A 138 16.79 -10.97 4.29
N LEU A 139 17.52 -11.95 3.77
CA LEU A 139 17.14 -13.36 3.79
C LEU A 139 18.12 -14.18 4.60
N ASP A 140 17.63 -15.25 5.21
CA ASP A 140 18.44 -16.30 5.84
C ASP A 140 18.99 -17.28 4.79
N ALA A 141 19.70 -18.31 5.25
CA ALA A 141 20.29 -19.34 4.37
C ALA A 141 19.24 -20.24 3.66
N ASN A 142 17.97 -20.13 4.02
CA ASN A 142 16.84 -20.86 3.43
C ASN A 142 15.93 -19.97 2.60
N ASP A 143 16.40 -18.75 2.25
CA ASP A 143 15.66 -17.73 1.50
C ASP A 143 14.41 -17.19 2.24
N HIS A 144 14.35 -17.30 3.57
CA HIS A 144 13.30 -16.71 4.38
C HIS A 144 13.67 -15.29 4.80
N LEU A 145 12.68 -14.40 4.90
CA LEU A 145 12.86 -13.07 5.47
C LEU A 145 13.30 -13.18 6.93
N ILE A 146 14.35 -12.44 7.30
CA ILE A 146 14.85 -12.42 8.67
C ILE A 146 14.22 -11.34 9.55
N SER A 147 13.58 -10.35 8.93
CA SER A 147 12.86 -9.28 9.63
C SER A 147 11.39 -9.61 9.73
N ASP A 148 10.79 -9.29 10.88
CA ASP A 148 9.36 -9.10 10.99
C ASP A 148 8.98 -7.70 10.49
N PHE A 149 7.71 -7.51 10.13
CA PHE A 149 7.18 -6.25 9.65
C PHE A 149 6.06 -5.78 10.57
N GLN A 150 6.43 -4.96 11.55
CA GLN A 150 5.54 -4.24 12.46
C GLN A 150 5.70 -2.75 12.18
N ILE A 151 4.96 -2.22 11.21
CA ILE A 151 5.25 -0.94 10.59
C ILE A 151 4.29 0.13 11.09
N GLY A 152 4.80 1.06 11.91
CA GLY A 152 4.10 2.30 12.20
C GLY A 152 4.37 3.35 11.12
N ASN A 153 3.36 4.09 10.70
CA ASN A 153 3.52 5.13 9.70
C ASN A 153 2.76 6.42 10.06
N LEU A 154 3.28 7.53 9.54
CA LEU A 154 2.67 8.84 9.60
C LEU A 154 2.62 9.43 8.20
N PHE A 155 1.54 10.14 7.88
CA PHE A 155 1.40 10.79 6.59
C PHE A 155 0.71 12.14 6.68
N ALA A 156 1.05 13.00 5.74
CA ALA A 156 0.40 14.30 5.55
C ALA A 156 0.35 14.66 4.07
N GLU A 157 -0.73 15.27 3.65
CA GLU A 157 -0.88 15.87 2.34
C GLU A 157 -1.47 17.27 2.48
N TRP A 158 -0.85 18.24 1.83
CA TRP A 158 -1.39 19.56 1.66
C TRP A 158 -1.66 19.81 0.18
N LYS A 159 -2.89 20.24 -0.12
CA LYS A 159 -3.30 20.63 -1.45
C LYS A 159 -3.73 22.09 -1.46
N TYR A 160 -3.15 22.84 -2.39
CA TYR A 160 -3.52 24.22 -2.65
C TYR A 160 -4.15 24.35 -4.03
N ARG A 161 -5.37 24.87 -4.09
CA ARG A 161 -6.09 25.08 -5.35
C ARG A 161 -5.69 26.45 -5.92
N LEU A 162 -4.58 26.49 -6.66
CA LEU A 162 -4.14 27.70 -7.37
C LEU A 162 -5.15 28.05 -8.47
N SER A 163 -5.56 27.04 -9.26
CA SER A 163 -6.71 27.03 -10.18
C SER A 163 -7.22 25.60 -10.31
N GLU A 164 -8.32 25.39 -11.01
CA GLU A 164 -8.84 24.04 -11.28
C GLU A 164 -7.82 23.15 -12.00
N ARG A 165 -7.10 23.73 -12.96
CA ARG A 165 -6.11 23.05 -13.78
C ARG A 165 -4.74 22.88 -13.12
N TRP A 166 -4.37 23.77 -12.19
CA TRP A 166 -3.05 23.84 -11.60
C TRP A 166 -3.09 23.76 -10.06
N PRO A 167 -3.61 22.68 -9.47
CA PRO A 167 -3.45 22.46 -8.05
C PRO A 167 -1.98 22.21 -7.73
N ILE A 168 -1.55 22.65 -6.53
CA ILE A 168 -0.27 22.29 -5.95
C ILE A 168 -0.54 21.26 -4.85
N THR A 169 0.22 20.17 -4.83
CA THR A 169 0.13 19.13 -3.81
C THR A 169 1.51 18.87 -3.23
N LEU A 170 1.62 18.86 -1.91
CA LEU A 170 2.77 18.40 -1.16
C LEU A 170 2.36 17.20 -0.32
N THR A 171 3.02 16.09 -0.53
CA THR A 171 2.77 14.82 0.20
C THR A 171 4.01 14.45 0.98
N ALA A 172 3.86 14.08 2.24
CA ALA A 172 4.91 13.54 3.10
C ALA A 172 4.43 12.24 3.75
N PHE A 173 5.31 11.28 3.86
CA PHE A 173 5.10 9.98 4.49
C PHE A 173 6.38 9.55 5.18
N GLY A 174 6.26 8.91 6.33
CA GLY A 174 7.39 8.30 7.04
C GLY A 174 6.91 7.02 7.73
N TYR A 175 7.79 6.04 7.82
CA TYR A 175 7.52 4.81 8.54
C TYR A 175 8.71 4.37 9.39
N HIS A 176 8.40 3.57 10.41
CA HIS A 176 9.36 2.84 11.22
C HIS A 176 8.89 1.39 11.38
N ASN A 177 9.77 0.43 11.13
CA ASN A 177 9.53 -0.99 11.33
C ASN A 177 10.08 -1.44 12.69
N PHE A 178 9.21 -1.65 13.67
CA PHE A 178 9.56 -2.11 15.01
C PHE A 178 10.04 -3.57 15.06
N GLY A 179 9.75 -4.35 14.01
CA GLY A 179 10.15 -5.75 13.87
C GLY A 179 11.42 -5.97 13.04
N ALA A 180 12.11 -4.90 12.67
CA ALA A 180 13.30 -5.01 11.81
C ALA A 180 14.43 -5.75 12.51
N ALA A 181 15.02 -6.74 11.84
CA ALA A 181 16.18 -7.45 12.32
C ALA A 181 17.47 -6.64 12.14
N GLU A 182 18.38 -6.79 13.08
CA GLU A 182 19.75 -6.28 12.94
C GLU A 182 20.53 -7.13 11.93
N TYR A 183 21.16 -6.48 10.96
CA TYR A 183 22.05 -7.12 10.01
C TYR A 183 23.37 -6.35 9.92
N GLN A 184 24.48 -7.02 10.16
CA GLN A 184 25.84 -6.45 10.15
C GLN A 184 26.00 -5.20 11.04
N GLY A 185 25.34 -5.20 12.22
CA GLY A 185 25.39 -4.09 13.17
C GLY A 185 24.54 -2.87 12.79
N ARG A 186 23.55 -3.04 11.90
CA ARG A 186 22.60 -2.00 11.50
C ARG A 186 21.19 -2.56 11.47
N THR A 187 20.22 -1.74 11.86
CA THR A 187 18.80 -1.97 11.60
C THR A 187 18.39 -1.18 10.38
N TYR A 188 17.55 -1.78 9.55
CA TYR A 188 17.00 -1.17 8.33
C TYR A 188 15.50 -1.01 8.56
N ASP A 189 15.15 0.01 9.33
CA ASP A 189 13.85 0.14 9.99
C ASP A 189 13.09 1.42 9.63
N ASP A 190 13.76 2.40 9.01
CA ASP A 190 13.17 3.70 8.72
C ASP A 190 13.03 3.98 7.22
N GLY A 191 11.99 4.71 6.87
CA GLY A 191 11.87 5.28 5.55
C GLY A 191 11.00 6.53 5.50
N TYR A 192 11.26 7.36 4.51
CA TYR A 192 10.44 8.52 4.24
C TYR A 192 10.26 8.79 2.75
N PHE A 193 9.18 9.48 2.45
CA PHE A 193 8.81 9.91 1.12
C PHE A 193 8.30 11.35 1.17
N ILE A 194 8.76 12.18 0.22
CA ILE A 194 8.27 13.54 0.01
C ILE A 194 8.01 13.70 -1.48
N ARG A 195 6.83 14.22 -1.84
CA ARG A 195 6.44 14.50 -3.21
C ARG A 195 5.88 15.91 -3.32
N PHE A 196 6.38 16.65 -4.29
CA PHE A 196 5.78 17.88 -4.77
C PHE A 196 5.17 17.66 -6.15
N GLN A 197 3.95 18.13 -6.35
CA GLN A 197 3.27 18.09 -7.64
C GLN A 197 2.59 19.42 -7.91
N ILE A 198 2.68 19.90 -9.16
CA ILE A 198 1.90 21.01 -9.69
C ILE A 198 1.17 20.56 -10.93
N GLY A 199 -0.12 20.87 -11.03
CA GLY A 199 -1.01 20.41 -12.10
C GLY A 199 -1.71 19.09 -11.78
N ASP A 200 -2.61 18.72 -12.66
CA ASP A 200 -3.41 17.48 -12.57
C ASP A 200 -3.41 16.79 -13.95
N TYR A 201 -3.33 15.48 -13.98
CA TYR A 201 -3.33 14.67 -15.19
C TYR A 201 -4.60 13.78 -15.32
N LYS A 202 -5.58 13.99 -14.44
CA LYS A 202 -6.81 13.17 -14.40
C LYS A 202 -7.72 13.37 -15.60
N GLU A 203 -7.64 14.51 -16.26
CA GLU A 203 -8.47 14.82 -17.42
C GLU A 203 -7.64 14.92 -18.71
N LYS A 204 -8.27 14.61 -19.84
CA LYS A 204 -7.63 14.66 -21.15
C LYS A 204 -7.08 16.07 -21.44
N GLY A 205 -5.78 16.15 -21.75
CA GLY A 205 -5.12 17.41 -22.05
C GLY A 205 -4.60 18.16 -20.79
N HIS A 206 -4.74 17.58 -19.61
CA HIS A 206 -4.10 18.08 -18.41
C HIS A 206 -2.65 17.61 -18.34
N ILE A 207 -1.79 18.42 -17.73
CA ILE A 207 -0.36 18.18 -17.55
C ILE A 207 -0.05 18.37 -16.08
N ALA A 208 0.77 17.50 -15.51
CA ALA A 208 1.31 17.67 -14.18
C ALA A 208 2.83 17.52 -14.20
N PHE A 209 3.50 18.30 -13.36
CA PHE A 209 4.92 18.15 -13.04
C PHE A 209 5.04 17.59 -11.63
N ARG A 210 5.83 16.54 -11.47
CA ARG A 210 6.01 15.84 -10.21
C ARG A 210 7.49 15.65 -9.92
N ALA A 211 7.88 15.96 -8.69
CA ALA A 211 9.19 15.62 -8.15
C ALA A 211 9.01 14.86 -6.85
N SER A 212 9.72 13.76 -6.70
CA SER A 212 9.65 12.92 -5.49
C SER A 212 11.06 12.61 -5.00
N ARG A 213 11.21 12.56 -3.68
CA ARG A 213 12.37 12.01 -3.01
C ARG A 213 11.91 10.96 -2.01
N TYR A 214 12.52 9.82 -2.04
CA TYR A 214 12.29 8.75 -1.09
C TYR A 214 13.61 8.20 -0.57
N PHE A 215 13.56 7.70 0.63
CA PHE A 215 14.66 7.05 1.32
C PHE A 215 14.07 5.86 2.07
N SER A 216 14.72 4.73 2.01
CA SER A 216 14.42 3.52 2.76
C SER A 216 15.74 2.89 3.20
N GLN A 217 15.82 2.51 4.44
CA GLN A 217 16.90 1.70 5.01
C GLN A 217 16.44 0.26 5.16
#